data_de5dc2123da77ab157886d8e54f1d0f4
#
_entry.id   de5dc2123da77ab157886d8e54f1d0f4
#
_cell.length_a   1.000
_cell.length_b   1.000
_cell.length_c   1.000
_cell.angle_alpha   90.00
_cell.angle_beta   90.00
_cell.angle_gamma   90.00
#
_symmetry.space_group_name_H-M   'P 1'
#
loop_
_entity.id
_entity.type
_entity.pdbx_description
1 polymer ?
#
loop_
_entity_poly.entity_id
_entity_poly.type
_entity_poly.pdbx_seq_one_letter_code
_entity_poly.pdbx_strand_id
1 'polypeptide(L)'
;MSLQAQGRRRSLGPYTMYEQIIYPAKQERIMTWLAHDMNHGRATGTRDAARTARYIETHFRQYGLEPFFGNSFYQPFPADSASNITGRNIIGIVPSAVPSDEYVLITAHYDHLGVLDGNIYNGADDNASGVTVLLNLADMFGTMKKTKTGPDKNIIFAALDAKELNMAGSKALVDKLLSEEESTVSTASDTTDSASSPEEEFPGIPKDRIICAINIDQIGTVLEPVHETDTNFVIVLGENTLHKKHRGLIDMCNRYYRLGLDIDHTFYGSEKFTDLFYRLSDQIVFHEAGIPSLIFTSGFHRHTYKTTDDPDIISYPVMKKRTILIFYLTLML
;
A
#
# COMPACT_ATOMS: atom_id res chain seq x y z
N MET A 1 -44.60 -13.01 5.59
CA MET A 1 -43.84 -13.34 4.38
C MET A 1 -42.44 -12.83 4.59
N SER A 2 -41.53 -13.72 4.91
CA SER A 2 -40.13 -13.41 5.22
C SER A 2 -39.31 -13.38 3.93
N LEU A 3 -38.80 -12.22 3.53
CA LEU A 3 -37.78 -12.13 2.50
C LEU A 3 -36.42 -12.56 3.13
N GLN A 4 -36.02 -13.76 2.86
CA GLN A 4 -34.67 -14.25 3.12
C GLN A 4 -33.73 -13.52 2.14
N ALA A 5 -32.91 -12.61 2.67
CA ALA A 5 -31.71 -12.13 2.02
C ALA A 5 -30.72 -13.32 1.96
N GLN A 6 -30.75 -14.08 0.86
CA GLN A 6 -29.70 -15.03 0.54
C GLN A 6 -28.46 -14.26 0.12
N GLY A 7 -27.64 -13.84 1.08
CA GLY A 7 -26.26 -13.49 0.82
C GLY A 7 -25.56 -14.68 0.19
N ARG A 8 -25.17 -14.57 -1.08
CA ARG A 8 -24.32 -15.55 -1.74
C ARG A 8 -23.04 -15.69 -0.95
N ARG A 9 -22.92 -16.75 -0.14
CA ARG A 9 -21.62 -17.18 0.43
C ARG A 9 -20.74 -17.52 -0.77
N ARG A 10 -19.85 -16.61 -1.16
CA ARG A 10 -18.81 -16.94 -2.13
C ARG A 10 -17.94 -18.05 -1.51
N SER A 11 -17.84 -19.19 -2.20
CA SER A 11 -16.85 -20.21 -1.89
C SER A 11 -15.47 -19.60 -2.12
N LEU A 12 -14.74 -19.29 -1.06
CA LEU A 12 -13.40 -18.70 -1.12
C LEU A 12 -12.32 -19.70 -1.58
N GLY A 13 -12.71 -20.97 -1.81
CA GLY A 13 -11.84 -22.05 -2.28
C GLY A 13 -11.07 -21.77 -3.59
N PRO A 14 -11.63 -21.08 -4.61
CA PRO A 14 -10.90 -20.87 -5.86
C PRO A 14 -9.72 -19.87 -5.75
N TYR A 15 -9.62 -19.08 -4.69
CA TYR A 15 -8.57 -18.04 -4.57
C TYR A 15 -7.25 -18.56 -3.98
N THR A 16 -7.24 -19.75 -3.35
CA THR A 16 -6.03 -20.34 -2.76
C THR A 16 -4.95 -20.64 -3.81
N MET A 17 -5.31 -20.79 -5.08
CA MET A 17 -4.35 -20.94 -6.16
C MET A 17 -3.42 -19.73 -6.32
N TYR A 18 -3.89 -18.53 -5.96
CA TYR A 18 -3.09 -17.30 -6.07
C TYR A 18 -2.02 -17.18 -4.97
N GLU A 19 -2.15 -17.92 -3.85
CA GLU A 19 -1.12 -17.98 -2.81
C GLU A 19 0.21 -18.56 -3.32
N GLN A 20 0.17 -19.36 -4.41
CA GLN A 20 1.35 -19.96 -5.01
C GLN A 20 2.18 -18.96 -5.82
N ILE A 21 1.60 -17.82 -6.19
CA ILE A 21 2.30 -16.72 -6.86
C ILE A 21 3.39 -16.15 -5.96
N ILE A 22 3.16 -16.21 -4.63
CA ILE A 22 4.07 -15.72 -3.60
C ILE A 22 4.82 -16.91 -2.98
N TYR A 23 6.14 -16.83 -3.01
CA TYR A 23 7.00 -17.78 -2.33
C TYR A 23 8.25 -17.06 -1.77
N PRO A 24 8.86 -17.57 -0.69
CA PRO A 24 9.95 -16.88 0.01
C PRO A 24 11.06 -16.37 -0.90
N ALA A 25 11.56 -17.19 -1.82
CA ALA A 25 12.65 -16.79 -2.71
C ALA A 25 12.27 -15.66 -3.70
N LYS A 26 10.97 -15.49 -4.04
CA LYS A 26 10.51 -14.35 -4.83
C LYS A 26 10.52 -13.08 -3.99
N GLN A 27 10.04 -13.16 -2.77
CA GLN A 27 10.04 -12.03 -1.84
C GLN A 27 11.47 -11.60 -1.53
N GLU A 28 12.36 -12.54 -1.24
CA GLU A 28 13.77 -12.31 -1.00
C GLU A 28 14.46 -11.59 -2.17
N ARG A 29 14.20 -12.00 -3.40
CA ARG A 29 14.77 -11.36 -4.59
C ARG A 29 14.32 -9.90 -4.73
N ILE A 30 13.05 -9.59 -4.51
CA ILE A 30 12.52 -8.22 -4.57
C ILE A 30 13.14 -7.39 -3.43
N MET A 31 13.13 -7.93 -2.22
CA MET A 31 13.69 -7.31 -1.02
C MET A 31 15.16 -6.98 -1.19
N THR A 32 15.97 -7.98 -1.56
CA THR A 32 17.42 -7.81 -1.77
C THR A 32 17.72 -6.77 -2.84
N TRP A 33 16.89 -6.65 -3.88
CA TRP A 33 17.07 -5.61 -4.86
C TRP A 33 16.75 -4.23 -4.29
N LEU A 34 15.62 -4.09 -3.57
CA LEU A 34 15.17 -2.82 -3.00
C LEU A 34 16.13 -2.29 -1.93
N ALA A 35 16.55 -3.14 -1.01
CA ALA A 35 17.44 -2.80 0.12
C ALA A 35 18.93 -3.05 -0.16
N HIS A 36 19.32 -3.08 -1.43
CA HIS A 36 20.74 -3.23 -1.79
C HIS A 36 21.47 -1.89 -1.67
N ASP A 37 22.73 -1.92 -1.23
CA ASP A 37 23.61 -0.74 -1.10
C ASP A 37 23.65 0.14 -2.35
N MET A 38 23.55 -0.48 -3.55
CA MET A 38 23.50 0.26 -4.82
C MET A 38 22.30 1.24 -4.92
N ASN A 39 21.29 1.10 -4.11
CA ASN A 39 20.12 1.98 -4.04
C ASN A 39 20.30 3.08 -3.00
N HIS A 40 21.44 3.13 -2.30
CA HIS A 40 21.83 4.17 -1.34
C HIS A 40 20.66 4.63 -0.44
N GLY A 41 19.85 3.69 0.05
CA GLY A 41 18.73 3.97 0.96
C GLY A 41 17.57 4.77 0.37
N ARG A 42 17.49 4.94 -0.95
CA ARG A 42 16.30 5.43 -1.68
C ARG A 42 15.74 6.80 -1.25
N ALA A 43 16.57 7.70 -0.73
CA ALA A 43 16.07 9.01 -0.28
C ALA A 43 15.36 9.77 -1.41
N THR A 44 14.22 10.39 -1.09
CA THR A 44 13.40 11.19 -2.01
C THR A 44 14.23 12.23 -2.76
N GLY A 45 13.93 12.43 -4.04
CA GLY A 45 14.63 13.38 -4.90
C GLY A 45 15.94 12.88 -5.47
N THR A 46 16.45 11.72 -5.06
CA THR A 46 17.72 11.16 -5.55
C THR A 46 17.54 10.36 -6.85
N ARG A 47 18.66 10.11 -7.53
CA ARG A 47 18.70 9.18 -8.69
C ARG A 47 18.32 7.76 -8.31
N ASP A 48 18.59 7.38 -7.07
CA ASP A 48 18.35 6.02 -6.56
C ASP A 48 16.87 5.83 -6.23
N ALA A 49 16.20 6.84 -5.65
CA ALA A 49 14.74 6.86 -5.55
C ALA A 49 14.08 6.78 -6.95
N ALA A 50 14.59 7.53 -7.93
CA ALA A 50 14.08 7.48 -9.30
C ALA A 50 14.32 6.11 -9.98
N ARG A 51 15.41 5.40 -9.65
CA ARG A 51 15.67 4.03 -10.12
C ARG A 51 14.69 3.05 -9.47
N THR A 52 14.43 3.20 -8.18
CA THR A 52 13.47 2.39 -7.44
C THR A 52 12.05 2.60 -7.97
N ALA A 53 11.67 3.84 -8.26
CA ALA A 53 10.40 4.16 -8.89
C ALA A 53 10.21 3.43 -10.24
N ARG A 54 11.24 3.42 -11.12
CA ARG A 54 11.21 2.67 -12.39
C ARG A 54 11.14 1.16 -12.18
N TYR A 55 11.78 0.62 -11.15
CA TYR A 55 11.69 -0.79 -10.80
C TYR A 55 10.24 -1.16 -10.43
N ILE A 56 9.58 -0.37 -9.60
CA ILE A 56 8.19 -0.58 -9.19
C ILE A 56 7.25 -0.46 -10.40
N GLU A 57 7.39 0.60 -11.21
CA GLU A 57 6.61 0.76 -12.45
C GLU A 57 6.73 -0.44 -13.37
N THR A 58 7.96 -0.94 -13.57
CA THR A 58 8.21 -2.11 -14.43
C THR A 58 7.44 -3.33 -13.93
N HIS A 59 7.40 -3.55 -12.62
CA HIS A 59 6.63 -4.64 -12.03
C HIS A 59 5.12 -4.44 -12.20
N PHE A 60 4.60 -3.22 -11.98
CA PHE A 60 3.17 -2.93 -12.20
C PHE A 60 2.77 -3.23 -13.64
N ARG A 61 3.57 -2.82 -14.63
CA ARG A 61 3.33 -3.15 -16.06
C ARG A 61 3.37 -4.65 -16.32
N GLN A 62 4.37 -5.36 -15.81
CA GLN A 62 4.52 -6.81 -15.98
C GLN A 62 3.33 -7.59 -15.38
N TYR A 63 2.85 -7.13 -14.24
CA TYR A 63 1.70 -7.73 -13.55
C TYR A 63 0.37 -7.39 -14.23
N GLY A 64 0.34 -6.40 -15.12
CA GLY A 64 -0.83 -6.04 -15.91
C GLY A 64 -1.75 -5.02 -15.21
N LEU A 65 -1.19 -4.24 -14.31
CA LEU A 65 -1.85 -3.06 -13.79
C LEU A 65 -1.95 -1.99 -14.89
N GLU A 66 -2.95 -1.15 -14.78
CA GLU A 66 -3.12 0.03 -15.60
C GLU A 66 -2.66 1.28 -14.84
N PRO A 67 -2.15 2.33 -15.51
CA PRO A 67 -1.95 3.62 -14.87
C PRO A 67 -3.28 4.14 -14.29
N PHE A 68 -3.23 4.75 -13.12
CA PHE A 68 -4.45 5.23 -12.48
C PHE A 68 -4.78 6.67 -12.89
N PHE A 69 -3.79 7.54 -12.99
CA PHE A 69 -3.97 8.92 -13.44
C PHE A 69 -3.52 9.07 -14.91
N GLY A 70 -4.46 9.02 -15.85
CA GLY A 70 -4.18 9.16 -17.29
C GLY A 70 -3.28 8.04 -17.82
N ASN A 71 -2.21 8.38 -18.53
CA ASN A 71 -1.35 7.42 -19.25
C ASN A 71 -0.03 7.08 -18.52
N SER A 72 0.18 7.60 -17.33
CA SER A 72 1.41 7.45 -16.54
C SER A 72 1.13 6.81 -15.19
N PHE A 73 2.03 5.92 -14.77
CA PHE A 73 2.03 5.43 -13.38
C PHE A 73 2.56 6.48 -12.39
N TYR A 74 3.23 7.52 -12.86
CA TYR A 74 3.86 8.51 -12.01
C TYR A 74 2.93 9.66 -11.67
N GLN A 75 2.90 10.00 -10.39
CA GLN A 75 2.34 11.22 -9.84
C GLN A 75 3.48 12.04 -9.24
N PRO A 76 4.06 13.02 -9.97
CA PRO A 76 5.04 13.93 -9.41
C PRO A 76 4.37 14.94 -8.48
N PHE A 77 5.08 15.35 -7.42
CA PHE A 77 4.61 16.36 -6.47
C PHE A 77 5.79 17.08 -5.80
N PRO A 78 5.61 18.31 -5.30
CA PRO A 78 6.60 18.99 -4.49
C PRO A 78 6.67 18.31 -3.11
N ALA A 79 7.78 17.62 -2.84
CA ALA A 79 7.98 16.91 -1.59
C ALA A 79 8.50 17.83 -0.49
N ASP A 80 9.40 18.76 -0.83
CA ASP A 80 9.86 19.84 0.04
C ASP A 80 10.08 21.10 -0.80
N SER A 81 9.20 22.07 -0.62
CA SER A 81 9.26 23.33 -1.34
C SER A 81 10.45 24.20 -0.94
N ALA A 82 10.93 24.10 0.29
CA ALA A 82 12.06 24.89 0.77
C ALA A 82 13.38 24.43 0.13
N SER A 83 13.54 23.13 -0.09
CA SER A 83 14.72 22.51 -0.70
C SER A 83 14.52 22.19 -2.19
N ASN A 84 13.37 22.56 -2.78
CA ASN A 84 13.00 22.26 -4.16
C ASN A 84 13.11 20.75 -4.51
N ILE A 85 12.74 19.89 -3.57
CA ILE A 85 12.74 18.43 -3.75
C ILE A 85 11.42 18.01 -4.38
N THR A 86 11.49 17.28 -5.49
CA THR A 86 10.33 16.67 -6.16
C THR A 86 10.27 15.19 -5.80
N GLY A 87 9.17 14.77 -5.20
CA GLY A 87 8.81 13.38 -4.99
C GLY A 87 7.96 12.84 -6.14
N ARG A 88 7.73 11.52 -6.14
CA ARG A 88 6.95 10.88 -7.20
C ARG A 88 6.34 9.57 -6.70
N ASN A 89 5.03 9.56 -6.52
CA ASN A 89 4.32 8.30 -6.28
C ASN A 89 4.22 7.47 -7.56
N ILE A 90 4.12 6.15 -7.40
CA ILE A 90 3.85 5.21 -8.50
C ILE A 90 2.50 4.57 -8.22
N ILE A 91 1.51 4.85 -9.09
CA ILE A 91 0.13 4.47 -8.85
C ILE A 91 -0.42 3.68 -10.03
N GLY A 92 -0.91 2.49 -9.72
CA GLY A 92 -1.55 1.60 -10.68
C GLY A 92 -2.87 1.07 -10.15
N ILE A 93 -3.72 0.60 -11.07
CA ILE A 93 -5.02 0.04 -10.74
C ILE A 93 -5.20 -1.35 -11.36
N VAL A 94 -5.84 -2.23 -10.61
CA VAL A 94 -6.52 -3.41 -11.14
C VAL A 94 -8.00 -3.10 -11.13
N PRO A 95 -8.62 -2.85 -12.29
CA PRO A 95 -10.05 -2.60 -12.37
C PRO A 95 -10.86 -3.80 -11.89
N SER A 96 -12.05 -3.53 -11.36
CA SER A 96 -12.98 -4.57 -10.96
C SER A 96 -13.41 -5.45 -12.16
N ALA A 97 -13.70 -6.72 -11.89
CA ALA A 97 -14.19 -7.66 -12.90
C ALA A 97 -15.68 -7.44 -13.27
N VAL A 98 -16.39 -6.63 -12.50
CA VAL A 98 -17.79 -6.25 -12.68
C VAL A 98 -17.91 -4.73 -12.56
N PRO A 99 -18.93 -4.08 -13.12
CA PRO A 99 -19.11 -2.65 -12.94
C PRO A 99 -19.14 -2.28 -11.45
N SER A 100 -18.23 -1.42 -11.03
CA SER A 100 -18.10 -0.97 -9.64
C SER A 100 -17.50 0.44 -9.59
N ASP A 101 -18.01 1.26 -8.68
CA ASP A 101 -17.48 2.57 -8.31
C ASP A 101 -16.86 2.55 -6.89
N GLU A 102 -16.66 1.35 -6.33
CA GLU A 102 -15.99 1.16 -5.04
C GLU A 102 -14.50 0.88 -5.24
N TYR A 103 -13.68 1.40 -4.32
CA TYR A 103 -12.22 1.32 -4.36
C TYR A 103 -11.65 0.82 -3.04
N VAL A 104 -10.60 0.01 -3.12
CA VAL A 104 -9.69 -0.29 -2.01
C VAL A 104 -8.30 0.16 -2.41
N LEU A 105 -7.64 0.91 -1.53
CA LEU A 105 -6.25 1.32 -1.73
C LEU A 105 -5.31 0.40 -0.97
N ILE A 106 -4.19 0.04 -1.58
CA ILE A 106 -3.08 -0.67 -0.92
C ILE A 106 -1.85 0.19 -1.11
N THR A 107 -1.23 0.62 -0.01
CA THR A 107 -0.13 1.58 -0.02
C THR A 107 1.08 1.06 0.74
N ALA A 108 2.28 1.46 0.30
CA ALA A 108 3.53 1.31 1.03
C ALA A 108 4.50 2.38 0.54
N HIS A 109 5.25 3.02 1.44
CA HIS A 109 6.27 3.97 1.00
C HIS A 109 7.53 3.24 0.54
N TYR A 110 8.23 3.81 -0.46
CA TYR A 110 9.44 3.21 -1.01
C TYR A 110 10.72 4.00 -0.73
N ASP A 111 10.58 5.24 -0.27
CA ASP A 111 11.69 6.06 0.20
C ASP A 111 12.20 5.59 1.56
N HIS A 112 13.45 5.95 1.87
CA HIS A 112 14.03 5.82 3.19
C HIS A 112 15.12 6.90 3.38
N LEU A 113 15.91 6.83 4.45
CA LEU A 113 16.80 7.90 4.90
C LEU A 113 17.94 8.22 3.92
N GLY A 114 18.33 7.29 3.06
CA GLY A 114 19.42 7.54 2.11
C GLY A 114 20.80 7.31 2.71
N VAL A 115 21.71 8.24 2.44
CA VAL A 115 23.07 8.24 2.97
C VAL A 115 23.24 9.41 3.94
N LEU A 116 23.51 9.10 5.20
CA LEU A 116 23.75 10.09 6.25
C LEU A 116 25.14 9.87 6.83
N ASP A 117 25.94 10.93 6.88
CA ASP A 117 27.33 10.91 7.39
C ASP A 117 28.20 9.80 6.76
N GLY A 118 27.99 9.54 5.46
CA GLY A 118 28.70 8.51 4.69
C GLY A 118 28.22 7.08 4.93
N ASN A 119 27.20 6.87 5.74
CA ASN A 119 26.61 5.56 6.01
C ASN A 119 25.32 5.38 5.21
N ILE A 120 25.14 4.19 4.62
CA ILE A 120 23.94 3.82 3.87
C ILE A 120 22.91 3.27 4.85
N TYR A 121 21.68 3.77 4.75
CA TYR A 121 20.51 3.27 5.48
C TYR A 121 19.64 2.50 4.49
N ASN A 122 19.81 1.18 4.43
CA ASN A 122 19.14 0.34 3.43
C ASN A 122 17.64 0.23 3.61
N GLY A 123 17.12 0.32 4.85
CA GLY A 123 15.70 0.27 5.13
C GLY A 123 15.04 -0.99 4.56
N ALA A 124 15.53 -2.16 4.97
CA ALA A 124 14.97 -3.43 4.50
C ALA A 124 13.58 -3.66 5.08
N ASP A 125 13.42 -3.53 6.39
CA ASP A 125 12.08 -3.58 6.98
C ASP A 125 11.36 -2.24 6.82
N ASP A 126 12.06 -1.11 6.93
CA ASP A 126 11.53 0.25 6.79
C ASP A 126 11.90 0.91 5.43
N ASN A 127 11.20 0.78 4.31
CA ASN A 127 10.01 -0.03 4.14
C ASN A 127 10.08 -0.84 2.82
N ALA A 128 11.28 -1.41 2.50
CA ALA A 128 11.37 -2.31 1.37
C ALA A 128 10.50 -3.57 1.58
N SER A 129 10.22 -3.94 2.86
CA SER A 129 9.31 -5.03 3.19
C SER A 129 7.88 -4.73 2.74
N GLY A 130 7.35 -3.56 3.05
CA GLY A 130 6.02 -3.12 2.61
C GLY A 130 5.92 -3.03 1.09
N VAL A 131 6.94 -2.49 0.41
CA VAL A 131 6.98 -2.47 -1.06
C VAL A 131 7.01 -3.88 -1.65
N THR A 132 7.75 -4.81 -1.02
CA THR A 132 7.77 -6.22 -1.45
C THR A 132 6.39 -6.84 -1.35
N VAL A 133 5.66 -6.60 -0.26
CA VAL A 133 4.28 -7.06 -0.07
C VAL A 133 3.35 -6.40 -1.10
N LEU A 134 3.44 -5.09 -1.30
CA LEU A 134 2.68 -4.35 -2.31
C LEU A 134 2.84 -4.97 -3.70
N LEU A 135 4.08 -5.23 -4.14
CA LEU A 135 4.36 -5.85 -5.44
C LEU A 135 3.84 -7.28 -5.55
N ASN A 136 3.89 -8.06 -4.48
CA ASN A 136 3.32 -9.40 -4.47
C ASN A 136 1.79 -9.38 -4.58
N LEU A 137 1.11 -8.48 -3.87
CA LEU A 137 -0.32 -8.27 -3.99
C LEU A 137 -0.71 -7.81 -5.39
N ALA A 138 0.07 -6.88 -5.97
CA ALA A 138 -0.13 -6.42 -7.35
C ALA A 138 -0.04 -7.58 -8.37
N ASP A 139 0.90 -8.52 -8.18
CA ASP A 139 1.00 -9.72 -9.05
C ASP A 139 -0.20 -10.65 -8.86
N MET A 140 -0.65 -10.88 -7.62
CA MET A 140 -1.82 -11.72 -7.35
C MET A 140 -3.08 -11.14 -8.01
N PHE A 141 -3.39 -9.88 -7.78
CA PHE A 141 -4.57 -9.23 -8.35
C PHE A 141 -4.45 -9.04 -9.88
N GLY A 142 -3.27 -8.73 -10.38
CA GLY A 142 -3.00 -8.67 -11.81
C GLY A 142 -3.16 -10.02 -12.50
N THR A 143 -2.78 -11.12 -11.85
CA THR A 143 -3.04 -12.48 -12.33
C THR A 143 -4.52 -12.81 -12.30
N MET A 144 -5.26 -12.41 -11.25
CA MET A 144 -6.72 -12.55 -11.20
C MET A 144 -7.40 -11.82 -12.37
N LYS A 145 -6.96 -10.60 -12.69
CA LYS A 145 -7.44 -9.87 -13.87
C LYS A 145 -7.20 -10.66 -15.16
N LYS A 146 -5.98 -11.17 -15.36
CA LYS A 146 -5.62 -11.96 -16.56
C LYS A 146 -6.45 -13.25 -16.69
N THR A 147 -6.80 -13.87 -15.57
CA THR A 147 -7.61 -15.11 -15.53
C THR A 147 -9.12 -14.84 -15.46
N LYS A 148 -9.55 -13.58 -15.55
CA LYS A 148 -10.96 -13.14 -15.49
C LYS A 148 -11.70 -13.57 -14.20
N THR A 149 -10.96 -13.67 -13.12
CA THR A 149 -11.48 -13.96 -11.78
C THR A 149 -11.26 -12.78 -10.84
N GLY A 150 -11.10 -11.59 -11.41
CA GLY A 150 -10.77 -10.35 -10.71
C GLY A 150 -11.71 -10.00 -9.57
N PRO A 151 -11.31 -9.05 -8.71
CA PRO A 151 -12.13 -8.57 -7.61
C PRO A 151 -13.41 -7.90 -8.12
N ASP A 152 -14.38 -7.72 -7.24
CA ASP A 152 -15.63 -6.97 -7.54
C ASP A 152 -15.51 -5.48 -7.22
N LYS A 153 -14.33 -5.03 -6.83
CA LYS A 153 -13.97 -3.63 -6.57
C LYS A 153 -12.70 -3.26 -7.30
N ASN A 154 -12.51 -1.98 -7.51
CA ASN A 154 -11.27 -1.44 -8.06
C ASN A 154 -10.19 -1.47 -6.98
N ILE A 155 -9.01 -2.01 -7.29
CA ILE A 155 -7.88 -2.05 -6.35
C ILE A 155 -6.79 -1.11 -6.84
N ILE A 156 -6.55 -0.04 -6.09
CA ILE A 156 -5.48 0.92 -6.37
C ILE A 156 -4.24 0.52 -5.58
N PHE A 157 -3.12 0.41 -6.26
CA PHE A 157 -1.80 0.15 -5.69
C PHE A 157 -0.98 1.43 -5.77
N ALA A 158 -0.52 1.93 -4.62
CA ALA A 158 0.29 3.14 -4.56
C ALA A 158 1.59 2.88 -3.79
N ALA A 159 2.71 2.91 -4.52
CA ALA A 159 4.02 3.02 -3.90
C ALA A 159 4.29 4.53 -3.67
N LEU A 160 4.31 4.92 -2.40
CA LEU A 160 4.41 6.30 -1.97
C LEU A 160 5.87 6.74 -1.82
N ASP A 161 6.16 7.98 -2.19
CA ASP A 161 7.45 8.63 -1.96
C ASP A 161 7.34 9.64 -0.81
N ALA A 162 8.47 10.03 -0.26
CA ALA A 162 8.55 11.13 0.70
C ALA A 162 7.75 10.93 2.01
N LYS A 163 7.66 9.69 2.50
CA LYS A 163 7.17 9.44 3.86
C LYS A 163 8.13 10.07 4.88
N GLU A 164 9.43 9.95 4.66
CA GLU A 164 10.45 10.56 5.52
C GLU A 164 10.46 12.10 5.46
N LEU A 165 9.80 12.69 4.46
CA LEU A 165 9.53 14.12 4.34
C LEU A 165 8.08 14.45 4.75
N ASN A 166 7.69 14.01 5.95
CA ASN A 166 6.39 14.30 6.55
C ASN A 166 5.20 13.80 5.72
N MET A 167 5.33 12.59 5.16
CA MET A 167 4.25 11.92 4.39
C MET A 167 3.75 12.76 3.20
N ALA A 168 4.66 13.46 2.53
CA ALA A 168 4.28 14.36 1.43
C ALA A 168 3.64 13.59 0.26
N GLY A 169 4.03 12.34 0.02
CA GLY A 169 3.47 11.50 -1.04
C GLY A 169 2.03 11.09 -0.78
N SER A 170 1.69 10.65 0.40
CA SER A 170 0.30 10.30 0.75
C SER A 170 -0.60 11.54 0.76
N LYS A 171 -0.10 12.70 1.22
CA LYS A 171 -0.82 13.97 1.13
C LYS A 171 -1.15 14.33 -0.33
N ALA A 172 -0.13 14.29 -1.20
CA ALA A 172 -0.33 14.56 -2.64
C ALA A 172 -1.30 13.55 -3.30
N LEU A 173 -1.27 12.29 -2.87
CA LEU A 173 -2.22 11.29 -3.36
C LEU A 173 -3.64 11.59 -2.91
N VAL A 174 -3.85 11.87 -1.63
CA VAL A 174 -5.18 12.20 -1.07
C VAL A 174 -5.76 13.45 -1.73
N ASP A 175 -4.96 14.51 -1.87
CA ASP A 175 -5.39 15.75 -2.53
C ASP A 175 -5.86 15.48 -3.96
N LYS A 176 -5.14 14.64 -4.72
CA LYS A 176 -5.53 14.28 -6.09
C LYS A 176 -6.73 13.34 -6.13
N LEU A 177 -6.84 12.38 -5.21
CA LEU A 177 -7.97 11.44 -5.16
C LEU A 177 -9.29 12.14 -4.85
N LEU A 178 -9.26 13.15 -3.97
CA LEU A 178 -10.46 13.86 -3.48
C LEU A 178 -10.69 15.20 -4.20
N SER A 179 -9.86 15.57 -5.20
CA SER A 179 -10.07 16.80 -5.96
C SER A 179 -11.44 16.74 -6.65
N GLU A 180 -12.34 17.66 -6.27
CA GLU A 180 -13.56 17.89 -7.04
C GLU A 180 -13.20 18.58 -8.34
N GLU A 181 -13.91 18.28 -9.45
CA GLU A 181 -13.82 19.12 -10.64
C GLU A 181 -14.23 20.55 -10.24
N GLU A 182 -13.27 21.47 -10.23
CA GLU A 182 -13.65 22.86 -10.38
C GLU A 182 -14.28 22.99 -11.77
N SER A 183 -15.59 22.97 -11.80
CA SER A 183 -16.36 23.32 -12.99
C SER A 183 -16.05 24.78 -13.31
N THR A 184 -14.91 25.01 -13.97
CA THR A 184 -14.64 26.28 -14.64
C THR A 184 -15.65 26.39 -15.78
N VAL A 185 -16.76 27.01 -15.50
CA VAL A 185 -17.55 27.69 -16.52
C VAL A 185 -16.63 28.76 -17.10
N SER A 186 -15.77 28.35 -18.02
CA SER A 186 -14.98 29.25 -18.86
C SER A 186 -15.97 29.99 -19.76
N THR A 187 -16.29 31.22 -19.38
CA THR A 187 -16.84 32.19 -20.33
C THR A 187 -15.84 32.35 -21.49
N ALA A 188 -16.24 31.86 -22.64
CA ALA A 188 -15.49 31.93 -23.88
C ALA A 188 -15.01 33.34 -24.14
N SER A 189 -13.70 33.51 -24.23
CA SER A 189 -13.09 34.58 -25.03
C SER A 189 -12.05 33.93 -25.95
N ASP A 190 -12.33 34.05 -27.25
CA ASP A 190 -11.48 33.62 -28.36
C ASP A 190 -10.02 34.08 -28.21
N THR A 191 -9.08 33.14 -28.23
CA THR A 191 -7.81 33.32 -28.93
C THR A 191 -7.20 31.95 -29.28
N THR A 192 -6.84 31.83 -30.54
CA THR A 192 -6.28 30.73 -31.30
C THR A 192 -4.89 30.28 -30.82
N ASP A 193 -4.62 28.98 -31.08
CA ASP A 193 -3.34 28.29 -31.27
C ASP A 193 -2.60 27.75 -30.02
N SER A 194 -2.81 26.49 -29.74
CA SER A 194 -1.77 25.43 -29.75
C SER A 194 -2.40 24.08 -29.43
N ALA A 195 -2.25 23.10 -30.34
CA ALA A 195 -2.75 21.75 -30.21
C ALA A 195 -1.94 20.94 -29.16
N SER A 196 -2.32 21.02 -27.90
CA SER A 196 -2.12 19.98 -26.92
C SER A 196 -3.46 19.31 -26.73
N SER A 197 -3.54 17.99 -26.96
CA SER A 197 -4.73 17.21 -26.60
C SER A 197 -5.07 17.52 -25.14
N PRO A 198 -6.33 17.81 -24.79
CA PRO A 198 -6.71 17.97 -23.40
C PRO A 198 -6.39 16.65 -22.70
N GLU A 199 -5.46 16.66 -21.72
CA GLU A 199 -5.35 15.58 -20.76
C GLU A 199 -6.73 15.53 -20.09
N GLU A 200 -7.43 14.39 -20.19
CA GLU A 200 -8.69 14.20 -19.46
C GLU A 200 -8.39 14.41 -17.98
N GLU A 201 -8.96 15.47 -17.45
CA GLU A 201 -8.76 15.84 -16.05
C GLU A 201 -9.41 14.76 -15.17
N PHE A 202 -8.66 14.23 -14.19
CA PHE A 202 -9.17 13.18 -13.30
C PHE A 202 -10.26 13.76 -12.40
N PRO A 203 -11.51 13.25 -12.46
CA PRO A 203 -12.67 13.87 -11.80
C PRO A 203 -12.70 13.68 -10.27
N GLY A 204 -11.67 13.05 -9.69
CA GLY A 204 -11.68 12.67 -8.28
C GLY A 204 -12.50 11.42 -8.00
N ILE A 205 -12.39 10.92 -6.78
CA ILE A 205 -13.22 9.83 -6.26
C ILE A 205 -13.98 10.34 -5.03
N PRO A 206 -15.31 10.24 -5.00
CA PRO A 206 -16.04 10.52 -3.77
C PRO A 206 -15.52 9.66 -2.62
N LYS A 207 -15.20 10.26 -1.48
CA LYS A 207 -14.55 9.56 -0.36
C LYS A 207 -15.34 8.36 0.16
N ASP A 208 -16.67 8.39 0.05
CA ASP A 208 -17.57 7.30 0.44
C ASP A 208 -17.49 6.09 -0.51
N ARG A 209 -16.84 6.25 -1.67
CA ARG A 209 -16.50 5.15 -2.60
C ARG A 209 -15.17 4.49 -2.29
N ILE A 210 -14.36 5.08 -1.44
CA ILE A 210 -13.12 4.48 -0.95
C ILE A 210 -13.42 3.70 0.33
N ILE A 211 -13.50 2.38 0.19
CA ILE A 211 -13.89 1.48 1.29
C ILE A 211 -12.84 1.47 2.39
N CYS A 212 -11.58 1.39 2.00
CA CYS A 212 -10.45 1.35 2.93
C CYS A 212 -9.13 1.66 2.22
N ALA A 213 -8.23 2.38 2.89
CA ALA A 213 -6.82 2.44 2.58
C ALA A 213 -6.06 1.48 3.50
N ILE A 214 -5.32 0.53 2.93
CA ILE A 214 -4.50 -0.45 3.65
C ILE A 214 -3.04 -0.02 3.46
N ASN A 215 -2.46 0.58 4.49
CA ASN A 215 -1.05 0.94 4.52
C ASN A 215 -0.20 -0.21 5.07
N ILE A 216 0.94 -0.46 4.46
CA ILE A 216 1.87 -1.53 4.83
C ILE A 216 3.21 -0.86 5.16
N ASP A 217 3.59 -0.93 6.44
CA ASP A 217 4.81 -0.28 6.91
C ASP A 217 5.52 -1.15 7.95
N GLN A 218 6.76 -1.54 7.66
CA GLN A 218 7.59 -2.45 8.45
C GLN A 218 6.87 -3.80 8.71
N ILE A 219 6.83 -4.67 7.71
CA ILE A 219 6.00 -5.89 7.74
C ILE A 219 6.83 -7.19 7.66
N GLY A 220 8.17 -7.08 7.64
CA GLY A 220 9.06 -8.19 7.30
C GLY A 220 9.64 -8.94 8.49
N THR A 221 9.83 -8.29 9.65
CA THR A 221 10.56 -8.89 10.77
C THR A 221 9.67 -9.67 11.75
N VAL A 222 10.33 -10.42 12.63
CA VAL A 222 9.72 -11.12 13.77
C VAL A 222 10.54 -10.89 15.05
N LEU A 223 11.30 -9.77 15.08
CA LEU A 223 12.28 -9.49 16.13
C LEU A 223 11.65 -9.09 17.46
N GLU A 224 10.51 -8.40 17.40
CA GLU A 224 9.81 -7.92 18.60
C GLU A 224 8.38 -8.51 18.59
N PRO A 225 8.22 -9.80 18.90
CA PRO A 225 6.91 -10.46 18.87
C PRO A 225 5.98 -9.88 19.95
N VAL A 226 4.69 -9.85 19.65
CA VAL A 226 3.65 -9.41 20.60
C VAL A 226 3.61 -10.29 21.84
N HIS A 227 3.79 -11.60 21.66
CA HIS A 227 3.97 -12.57 22.73
C HIS A 227 5.36 -13.20 22.64
N GLU A 228 6.08 -13.29 23.74
CA GLU A 228 7.51 -13.66 23.82
C GLU A 228 7.96 -14.88 22.99
N THR A 229 7.06 -15.79 22.69
CA THR A 229 7.39 -17.06 22.00
C THR A 229 6.77 -17.21 20.62
N ASP A 230 5.81 -16.36 20.23
CA ASP A 230 5.14 -16.48 18.93
C ASP A 230 5.66 -15.48 17.91
N THR A 231 6.46 -15.99 16.99
CA THR A 231 6.99 -15.20 15.85
C THR A 231 6.00 -15.07 14.69
N ASN A 232 4.86 -15.77 14.72
CA ASN A 232 3.82 -15.67 13.69
C ASN A 232 2.79 -14.61 14.05
N PHE A 233 3.20 -13.36 14.19
CA PHE A 233 2.32 -12.28 14.56
C PHE A 233 2.19 -11.22 13.46
N VAL A 234 1.19 -10.36 13.61
CA VAL A 234 1.04 -9.10 12.88
C VAL A 234 0.27 -8.11 13.74
N ILE A 235 0.69 -6.86 13.74
CA ILE A 235 -0.05 -5.76 14.38
C ILE A 235 -0.90 -5.09 13.30
N VAL A 236 -2.20 -4.92 13.56
CA VAL A 236 -3.14 -4.29 12.63
C VAL A 236 -3.93 -3.22 13.38
N LEU A 237 -3.63 -1.95 13.11
CA LEU A 237 -4.30 -0.83 13.75
C LEU A 237 -5.30 -0.16 12.80
N GLY A 238 -6.30 0.50 13.37
CA GLY A 238 -7.29 1.27 12.61
C GLY A 238 -8.59 0.52 12.28
N GLU A 239 -8.79 -0.71 12.75
CA GLU A 239 -10.02 -1.46 12.47
C GLU A 239 -11.31 -0.72 12.91
N ASN A 240 -11.21 0.10 13.95
CA ASN A 240 -12.31 0.94 14.42
C ASN A 240 -12.74 2.02 13.41
N THR A 241 -11.89 2.36 12.44
CA THR A 241 -12.20 3.30 11.35
C THR A 241 -13.08 2.68 10.28
N LEU A 242 -13.07 1.35 10.16
CA LEU A 242 -13.84 0.62 9.16
C LEU A 242 -15.34 0.72 9.42
N HIS A 243 -16.11 0.69 8.34
CA HIS A 243 -17.57 0.53 8.48
C HIS A 243 -17.90 -0.75 9.26
N LYS A 244 -18.94 -0.71 10.08
CA LYS A 244 -19.31 -1.81 11.01
C LYS A 244 -19.42 -3.18 10.33
N LYS A 245 -19.87 -3.24 9.06
CA LYS A 245 -19.99 -4.49 8.29
C LYS A 245 -18.64 -5.15 7.98
N HIS A 246 -17.54 -4.39 8.05
CA HIS A 246 -16.18 -4.87 7.72
C HIS A 246 -15.33 -5.19 8.97
N ARG A 247 -15.80 -4.82 10.17
CA ARG A 247 -15.08 -5.14 11.41
C ARG A 247 -15.10 -6.63 11.67
N GLY A 248 -14.01 -7.17 12.17
CA GLY A 248 -13.81 -8.62 12.39
C GLY A 248 -13.45 -9.41 11.14
N LEU A 249 -13.35 -8.77 9.94
CA LEU A 249 -12.94 -9.47 8.72
C LEU A 249 -11.48 -9.94 8.78
N ILE A 250 -10.61 -9.21 9.47
CA ILE A 250 -9.19 -9.56 9.61
C ILE A 250 -9.05 -10.91 10.32
N ASP A 251 -9.66 -11.03 11.49
CA ASP A 251 -9.66 -12.30 12.27
C ASP A 251 -10.39 -13.42 11.55
N MET A 252 -11.47 -13.07 10.84
CA MET A 252 -12.20 -14.05 10.06
C MET A 252 -11.34 -14.62 8.93
N CYS A 253 -10.60 -13.78 8.19
CA CYS A 253 -9.66 -14.23 7.17
C CYS A 253 -8.58 -15.12 7.75
N ASN A 254 -7.94 -14.69 8.84
CA ASN A 254 -6.91 -15.47 9.52
C ASN A 254 -7.38 -16.87 9.91
N ARG A 255 -8.56 -16.96 10.54
CA ARG A 255 -9.16 -18.24 10.96
C ARG A 255 -9.60 -19.09 9.78
N TYR A 256 -10.30 -18.50 8.82
CA TYR A 256 -10.88 -19.24 7.68
C TYR A 256 -9.78 -19.85 6.80
N TYR A 257 -8.74 -19.08 6.50
CA TYR A 257 -7.61 -19.52 5.66
C TYR A 257 -6.51 -20.22 6.46
N ARG A 258 -6.68 -20.36 7.79
CA ARG A 258 -5.74 -21.08 8.67
C ARG A 258 -4.32 -20.53 8.59
N LEU A 259 -4.16 -19.21 8.55
CA LEU A 259 -2.84 -18.59 8.42
C LEU A 259 -2.03 -18.74 9.70
N GLY A 260 -2.70 -18.85 10.85
CA GLY A 260 -2.06 -19.08 12.16
C GLY A 260 -1.23 -17.86 12.58
N LEU A 261 -1.70 -16.65 12.23
CA LEU A 261 -1.11 -15.41 12.72
C LEU A 261 -1.75 -15.03 14.07
N ASP A 262 -0.95 -14.63 15.02
CA ASP A 262 -1.37 -13.89 16.19
C ASP A 262 -1.57 -12.42 15.78
N ILE A 263 -2.82 -11.94 15.83
CA ILE A 263 -3.17 -10.59 15.37
C ILE A 263 -3.35 -9.69 16.59
N ASP A 264 -2.49 -8.69 16.75
CA ASP A 264 -2.65 -7.63 17.74
C ASP A 264 -3.36 -6.42 17.11
N HIS A 265 -4.54 -6.09 17.62
CA HIS A 265 -5.31 -4.91 17.23
C HIS A 265 -4.98 -3.66 18.05
N THR A 266 -3.99 -3.78 18.91
CA THR A 266 -3.39 -2.70 19.67
C THR A 266 -1.89 -2.65 19.40
N PHE A 267 -1.19 -1.64 19.90
CA PHE A 267 0.25 -1.66 19.83
C PHE A 267 0.80 -2.23 21.15
N TYR A 268 1.09 -3.52 21.15
CA TYR A 268 1.56 -4.31 22.31
C TYR A 268 0.65 -4.15 23.54
N GLY A 269 -0.67 -4.23 23.34
CA GLY A 269 -1.65 -4.17 24.43
C GLY A 269 -1.89 -2.79 25.03
N SER A 270 -1.34 -1.71 24.45
CA SER A 270 -1.43 -0.36 24.98
C SER A 270 -2.26 0.58 24.10
N GLU A 271 -3.43 0.99 24.55
CA GLU A 271 -4.29 1.95 23.83
C GLU A 271 -3.57 3.28 23.54
N LYS A 272 -2.80 3.79 24.51
CA LYS A 272 -2.05 5.06 24.34
C LYS A 272 -0.98 4.94 23.26
N PHE A 273 -0.26 3.83 23.22
CA PHE A 273 0.71 3.59 22.16
C PHE A 273 0.03 3.31 20.82
N THR A 274 -1.11 2.67 20.83
CA THR A 274 -1.92 2.46 19.61
C THR A 274 -2.22 3.78 18.91
N ASP A 275 -2.75 4.76 19.62
CA ASP A 275 -3.06 6.08 19.07
C ASP A 275 -1.80 6.81 18.57
N LEU A 276 -0.68 6.69 19.31
CA LEU A 276 0.59 7.29 18.90
C LEU A 276 1.10 6.65 17.62
N PHE A 277 1.22 5.33 17.58
CA PHE A 277 1.77 4.59 16.44
C PHE A 277 0.90 4.68 15.20
N TYR A 278 -0.42 4.74 15.38
CA TYR A 278 -1.33 4.96 14.27
C TYR A 278 -1.09 6.30 13.55
N ARG A 279 -0.41 7.27 14.18
CA ARG A 279 -0.10 8.58 13.60
C ARG A 279 1.28 8.67 12.93
N LEU A 280 2.09 7.61 12.97
CA LEU A 280 3.49 7.68 12.54
C LEU A 280 3.74 7.28 11.09
N SER A 281 2.70 6.84 10.34
CA SER A 281 2.85 6.45 8.94
C SER A 281 1.67 6.90 8.08
N ASP A 282 1.72 6.62 6.79
CA ASP A 282 0.86 7.18 5.74
C ASP A 282 -0.66 6.97 5.95
N GLN A 283 -1.09 5.95 6.68
CA GLN A 283 -2.53 5.72 6.97
C GLN A 283 -3.20 6.89 7.66
N ILE A 284 -2.44 7.69 8.45
CA ILE A 284 -3.04 8.83 9.16
C ILE A 284 -3.54 9.90 8.18
N VAL A 285 -2.85 10.09 7.06
CA VAL A 285 -3.25 11.07 6.05
C VAL A 285 -4.60 10.70 5.42
N PHE A 286 -4.80 9.43 5.12
CA PHE A 286 -6.09 8.93 4.65
C PHE A 286 -7.18 9.06 5.72
N HIS A 287 -6.86 8.72 6.96
CA HIS A 287 -7.79 8.83 8.08
C HIS A 287 -8.25 10.28 8.31
N GLU A 288 -7.33 11.24 8.33
CA GLU A 288 -7.62 12.66 8.51
C GLU A 288 -8.46 13.24 7.37
N ALA A 289 -8.34 12.68 6.17
CA ALA A 289 -9.20 12.98 5.03
C ALA A 289 -10.61 12.33 5.11
N GLY A 290 -10.86 11.51 6.14
CA GLY A 290 -12.12 10.81 6.35
C GLY A 290 -12.25 9.49 5.58
N ILE A 291 -11.15 8.93 5.10
CA ILE A 291 -11.07 7.61 4.46
C ILE A 291 -10.75 6.56 5.55
N PRO A 292 -11.57 5.49 5.69
CA PRO A 292 -11.22 4.40 6.60
C PRO A 292 -9.85 3.83 6.27
N SER A 293 -8.98 3.65 7.26
CA SER A 293 -7.61 3.23 6.99
C SER A 293 -7.06 2.27 8.03
N LEU A 294 -6.25 1.33 7.56
CA LEU A 294 -5.55 0.32 8.34
C LEU A 294 -4.04 0.49 8.16
N ILE A 295 -3.29 0.15 9.19
CA ILE A 295 -1.87 -0.15 9.04
C ILE A 295 -1.61 -1.61 9.42
N PHE A 296 -0.85 -2.30 8.58
CA PHE A 296 -0.28 -3.61 8.82
C PHE A 296 1.21 -3.45 9.09
N THR A 297 1.66 -3.89 10.26
CA THR A 297 3.05 -3.71 10.68
C THR A 297 3.55 -4.89 11.53
N SER A 298 4.85 -5.05 11.62
CA SER A 298 5.54 -5.90 12.61
C SER A 298 6.05 -5.12 13.82
N GLY A 299 5.72 -3.83 13.90
CA GLY A 299 6.17 -2.94 14.96
C GLY A 299 7.61 -2.44 14.77
N PHE A 300 8.07 -1.63 15.70
CA PHE A 300 9.44 -1.15 15.71
C PHE A 300 10.38 -2.17 16.36
N HIS A 301 11.61 -2.20 15.87
CA HIS A 301 12.63 -3.08 16.37
C HIS A 301 13.99 -2.36 16.50
N ARG A 302 14.98 -3.02 17.11
CA ARG A 302 16.30 -2.42 17.39
C ARG A 302 17.07 -1.95 16.14
N HIS A 303 16.68 -2.35 14.94
CA HIS A 303 17.31 -1.96 13.67
C HIS A 303 16.57 -0.81 12.97
N THR A 304 15.35 -0.45 13.39
CA THR A 304 14.57 0.65 12.80
C THR A 304 15.38 1.95 12.81
N TYR A 305 15.46 2.62 11.67
CA TYR A 305 16.28 3.83 11.45
C TYR A 305 17.79 3.64 11.67
N LYS A 306 18.30 2.45 11.43
CA LYS A 306 19.73 2.16 11.55
C LYS A 306 20.31 1.55 10.27
N THR A 307 21.63 1.64 10.15
CA THR A 307 22.39 1.02 9.05
C THR A 307 22.37 -0.50 9.08
N THR A 308 21.80 -1.10 10.11
CA THR A 308 21.66 -2.54 10.28
C THR A 308 20.23 -3.04 9.96
N ASP A 309 19.41 -2.19 9.35
CA ASP A 309 18.11 -2.60 8.77
C ASP A 309 18.38 -3.19 7.36
N ASP A 310 18.84 -4.42 7.34
CA ASP A 310 19.31 -5.15 6.14
C ASP A 310 18.43 -6.39 5.88
N PRO A 311 18.45 -6.96 4.66
CA PRO A 311 17.59 -8.09 4.29
C PRO A 311 17.72 -9.37 5.12
N ASP A 312 18.78 -9.53 5.88
CA ASP A 312 19.05 -10.71 6.72
C ASP A 312 18.15 -10.81 7.97
N ILE A 313 17.52 -9.69 8.38
CA ILE A 313 16.60 -9.67 9.51
C ILE A 313 15.15 -10.07 9.12
N ILE A 314 14.87 -10.28 7.84
CA ILE A 314 13.52 -10.49 7.31
C ILE A 314 13.09 -11.96 7.42
N SER A 315 11.88 -12.18 7.93
CA SER A 315 11.24 -13.50 7.95
C SER A 315 10.29 -13.68 6.77
N TYR A 316 10.82 -14.11 5.62
CA TYR A 316 10.02 -14.32 4.40
C TYR A 316 8.83 -15.29 4.59
N PRO A 317 8.93 -16.38 5.38
CA PRO A 317 7.78 -17.25 5.62
C PRO A 317 6.62 -16.54 6.35
N VAL A 318 6.93 -15.68 7.33
CA VAL A 318 5.91 -14.90 8.06
C VAL A 318 5.39 -13.76 7.21
N MET A 319 6.27 -13.03 6.52
CA MET A 319 5.89 -11.98 5.58
C MET A 319 4.94 -12.51 4.49
N LYS A 320 5.16 -13.75 3.99
CA LYS A 320 4.21 -14.42 3.08
C LYS A 320 2.82 -14.56 3.71
N LYS A 321 2.71 -15.03 4.96
CA LYS A 321 1.42 -15.17 5.64
C LYS A 321 0.70 -13.84 5.80
N ARG A 322 1.44 -12.78 6.18
CA ARG A 322 0.92 -11.41 6.30
C ARG A 322 0.41 -10.89 4.94
N THR A 323 1.15 -11.16 3.86
CA THR A 323 0.71 -10.84 2.49
C THR A 323 -0.60 -11.55 2.13
N ILE A 324 -0.72 -12.83 2.44
CA ILE A 324 -1.92 -13.63 2.17
C ILE A 324 -3.12 -13.10 3.00
N LEU A 325 -2.89 -12.69 4.24
CA LEU A 325 -3.94 -12.07 5.07
C LEU A 325 -4.49 -10.80 4.42
N ILE A 326 -3.60 -9.90 3.96
CA ILE A 326 -3.99 -8.65 3.28
C ILE A 326 -4.74 -8.96 1.98
N PHE A 327 -4.28 -9.95 1.21
CA PHE A 327 -4.95 -10.38 -0.02
C PHE A 327 -6.40 -10.80 0.23
N TYR A 328 -6.64 -11.66 1.21
CA TYR A 328 -8.00 -12.11 1.52
C TYR A 328 -8.86 -11.03 2.15
N LEU A 329 -8.29 -10.19 3.00
CA LEU A 329 -9.00 -9.03 3.52
C LEU A 329 -9.48 -8.14 2.37
N THR A 330 -8.60 -7.81 1.43
CA THR A 330 -8.93 -6.96 0.26
C THR A 330 -10.08 -7.55 -0.57
N LEU A 331 -10.12 -8.88 -0.73
CA LEU A 331 -11.22 -9.57 -1.43
C LEU A 331 -12.55 -9.56 -0.64
N MET A 332 -12.48 -9.41 0.68
CA MET A 332 -13.65 -9.47 1.57
C MET A 332 -14.24 -8.09 1.88
N LEU A 333 -13.44 -7.02 1.79
CA LEU A 333 -13.91 -5.64 1.94
C LEU A 333 -14.92 -5.29 0.85
#